data_10ffb793d9fddaffc8bee34f43c3b340
#
_entry.id   10ffb793d9fddaffc8bee34f43c3b340
#
_cell.length_a   1.000
_cell.length_b   1.000
_cell.length_c   1.000
_cell.angle_alpha   90.00
_cell.angle_beta   90.00
_cell.angle_gamma   90.00
#
_symmetry.space_group_name_H-M   'P 1'
#
loop_
_entity.id
_entity.type
_entity.pdbx_description
1 polymer ?
#
loop_
_entity_poly.entity_id
_entity_poly.type
_entity_poly.pdbx_seq_one_letter_code
_entity_poly.pdbx_strand_id
1 'polypeptide(L)'
;QSGTGSGFFVSKLGHMITNAHVVQNCNRLTVGDSANKQVTAEVVNTDKSNDLALLKLSSLEMASAKSKSLIQKLGIAVVPLAANGLLRSDDVRLGEKVLVAGYPFGDAFSNTIKVTSGIVSATRGAGDDSGQFQLDAAVQPGNSGGPIYDSSGNIVGVVISQLNKKTFGSLVENVNFGIKASTVRQFLVSSGLSSMKSEQTDEKSTEQLAEIAQNQALMVMCLQ
;
A
#
# COMPACT_ATOMS: atom_id res chain seq x y z
N GLN A 1 15.50 -8.50 14.58
CA GLN A 1 15.53 -7.32 13.69
C GLN A 1 14.12 -6.82 13.43
N SER A 2 13.85 -5.56 13.71
CA SER A 2 12.60 -4.93 13.31
C SER A 2 12.67 -4.49 11.85
N GLY A 3 11.59 -4.73 11.10
CA GLY A 3 11.42 -4.27 9.73
C GLY A 3 10.29 -3.26 9.64
N THR A 4 10.32 -2.41 8.62
CA THR A 4 9.24 -1.46 8.32
C THR A 4 8.78 -1.59 6.88
N GLY A 5 7.52 -1.29 6.66
CA GLY A 5 6.88 -1.23 5.36
C GLY A 5 5.76 -0.21 5.38
N SER A 6 4.98 -0.25 4.33
CA SER A 6 3.81 0.61 4.16
C SER A 6 2.56 -0.22 3.92
N GLY A 7 1.42 0.38 4.10
CA GLY A 7 0.13 -0.23 3.82
C GLY A 7 -0.94 0.84 3.67
N PHE A 8 -2.18 0.42 3.51
CA PHE A 8 -3.32 1.33 3.41
C PHE A 8 -4.62 0.66 3.83
N PHE A 9 -5.56 1.44 4.31
CA PHE A 9 -6.89 0.96 4.69
C PHE A 9 -7.69 0.51 3.47
N VAL A 10 -8.41 -0.62 3.61
CA VAL A 10 -9.29 -1.18 2.58
C VAL A 10 -10.73 -1.38 3.06
N SER A 11 -11.02 -1.21 4.33
CA SER A 11 -12.37 -1.31 4.87
C SER A 11 -12.59 -0.38 6.07
N LYS A 12 -13.86 -0.04 6.32
CA LYS A 12 -14.28 0.72 7.49
C LYS A 12 -14.19 -0.08 8.81
N LEU A 13 -13.92 -1.37 8.72
CA LEU A 13 -13.72 -2.24 9.88
C LEU A 13 -12.25 -2.30 10.32
N GLY A 14 -11.37 -1.50 9.72
CA GLY A 14 -9.97 -1.44 10.06
C GLY A 14 -9.09 -2.47 9.37
N HIS A 15 -9.53 -3.01 8.24
CA HIS A 15 -8.68 -3.87 7.42
C HIS A 15 -7.69 -3.05 6.60
N MET A 16 -6.50 -3.62 6.41
CA MET A 16 -5.40 -2.97 5.69
C MET A 16 -4.70 -3.98 4.78
N ILE A 17 -4.17 -3.48 3.66
CA ILE A 17 -3.29 -4.23 2.76
C ILE A 17 -1.85 -3.80 2.99
N THR A 18 -0.95 -4.77 2.92
CA THR A 18 0.50 -4.60 2.83
C THR A 18 1.10 -5.78 2.05
N ASN A 19 2.42 -5.87 1.96
CA ASN A 19 3.08 -7.05 1.38
C ASN A 19 3.22 -8.18 2.40
N ALA A 20 3.16 -9.43 1.95
CA ALA A 20 3.36 -10.59 2.81
C ALA A 20 4.75 -10.61 3.45
N HIS A 21 5.80 -10.22 2.70
CA HIS A 21 7.16 -10.20 3.23
C HIS A 21 7.37 -9.16 4.35
N VAL A 22 6.57 -8.09 4.39
CA VAL A 22 6.64 -7.06 5.45
C VAL A 22 6.20 -7.62 6.80
N VAL A 23 5.26 -8.55 6.82
CA VAL A 23 4.67 -9.11 8.05
C VAL A 23 5.20 -10.49 8.40
N GLN A 24 6.19 -10.98 7.68
CA GLN A 24 6.76 -12.31 7.87
C GLN A 24 7.59 -12.38 9.15
N ASN A 25 7.33 -13.41 9.96
CA ASN A 25 8.08 -13.70 11.19
C ASN A 25 8.08 -12.56 12.23
N CYS A 26 7.00 -11.80 12.31
CA CYS A 26 6.84 -10.78 13.34
C CYS A 26 6.35 -11.40 14.64
N ASN A 27 7.00 -11.07 15.75
CA ASN A 27 6.47 -11.35 17.09
C ASN A 27 5.35 -10.37 17.44
N ARG A 28 5.49 -9.14 16.98
CA ARG A 28 4.49 -8.09 17.14
C ARG A 28 4.38 -7.27 15.86
N LEU A 29 3.17 -7.02 15.44
CA LEU A 29 2.86 -6.20 14.26
C LEU A 29 2.11 -4.96 14.70
N THR A 30 2.57 -3.79 14.27
CA THR A 30 1.93 -2.51 14.57
C THR A 30 1.77 -1.68 13.30
N VAL A 31 0.78 -0.79 13.31
CA VAL A 31 0.50 0.13 12.20
C VAL A 31 0.20 1.52 12.76
N GLY A 32 0.51 2.55 11.97
CA GLY A 32 0.25 3.91 12.38
C GLY A 32 0.56 4.95 11.30
N ASP A 33 0.40 6.20 11.64
CA ASP A 33 0.75 7.33 10.77
C ASP A 33 2.18 7.84 10.99
N SER A 34 2.84 7.33 12.02
CA SER A 34 4.25 7.58 12.32
C SER A 34 4.79 6.49 13.25
N ALA A 35 6.10 6.40 13.41
CA ALA A 35 6.73 5.43 14.30
C ALA A 35 6.32 5.61 15.78
N ASN A 36 5.94 6.83 16.18
CA ASN A 36 5.56 7.17 17.55
C ASN A 36 4.06 6.96 17.83
N LYS A 37 3.26 6.78 16.80
CA LYS A 37 1.80 6.61 16.89
C LYS A 37 1.40 5.29 16.24
N GLN A 38 1.75 4.21 16.91
CA GLN A 38 1.51 2.85 16.43
C GLN A 38 0.50 2.12 17.32
N VAL A 39 -0.35 1.33 16.71
CA VAL A 39 -1.29 0.44 17.38
C VAL A 39 -1.12 -0.97 16.86
N THR A 40 -1.50 -1.97 17.67
CA THR A 40 -1.36 -3.37 17.33
C THR A 40 -2.32 -3.78 16.21
N ALA A 41 -1.82 -4.55 15.27
CA ALA A 41 -2.59 -5.17 14.20
C ALA A 41 -2.34 -6.68 14.16
N GLU A 42 -3.24 -7.40 13.52
CA GLU A 42 -3.19 -8.85 13.35
C GLU A 42 -3.23 -9.19 11.86
N VAL A 43 -2.54 -10.27 11.50
CA VAL A 43 -2.60 -10.83 10.15
C VAL A 43 -3.88 -11.66 10.01
N VAL A 44 -4.74 -11.29 9.06
CA VAL A 44 -5.97 -12.03 8.74
C VAL A 44 -5.70 -13.12 7.71
N ASN A 45 -4.97 -12.78 6.65
CA ASN A 45 -4.64 -13.71 5.57
C ASN A 45 -3.39 -13.23 4.84
N THR A 46 -2.69 -14.17 4.21
CA THR A 46 -1.53 -13.87 3.35
C THR A 46 -1.61 -14.64 2.05
N ASP A 47 -1.11 -14.03 0.99
CA ASP A 47 -0.86 -14.64 -0.31
C ASP A 47 0.62 -14.45 -0.63
N LYS A 48 1.40 -15.50 -0.38
CA LYS A 48 2.86 -15.45 -0.59
C LYS A 48 3.23 -15.37 -2.07
N SER A 49 2.43 -15.96 -2.95
CA SER A 49 2.70 -15.96 -4.37
C SER A 49 2.54 -14.58 -5.01
N ASN A 50 1.60 -13.79 -4.52
CA ASN A 50 1.38 -12.42 -4.96
C ASN A 50 1.96 -11.36 -3.99
N ASP A 51 2.62 -11.81 -2.94
CA ASP A 51 3.22 -10.94 -1.91
C ASP A 51 2.22 -9.96 -1.28
N LEU A 52 1.04 -10.45 -0.93
CA LEU A 52 -0.03 -9.69 -0.29
C LEU A 52 -0.32 -10.19 1.11
N ALA A 53 -0.65 -9.28 2.00
CA ALA A 53 -1.16 -9.58 3.34
C ALA A 53 -2.36 -8.68 3.66
N LEU A 54 -3.36 -9.27 4.30
CA LEU A 54 -4.51 -8.57 4.85
C LEU A 54 -4.34 -8.50 6.36
N LEU A 55 -4.36 -7.29 6.89
CA LEU A 55 -4.26 -6.99 8.31
C LEU A 55 -5.57 -6.45 8.83
N LYS A 56 -5.75 -6.53 10.15
CA LYS A 56 -6.88 -5.92 10.85
C LYS A 56 -6.39 -5.27 12.15
N LEU A 57 -6.92 -4.10 12.50
CA LEU A 57 -6.70 -3.50 13.80
C LEU A 57 -7.27 -4.41 14.90
N SER A 58 -6.52 -4.56 15.99
CA SER A 58 -6.99 -5.26 17.16
C SER A 58 -8.23 -4.54 17.74
N SER A 59 -9.26 -5.31 18.16
CA SER A 59 -10.48 -4.74 18.75
C SER A 59 -10.21 -3.96 20.05
N LEU A 60 -9.19 -4.36 20.80
CA LEU A 60 -8.74 -3.64 22.00
C LEU A 60 -8.13 -2.27 21.64
N GLU A 61 -7.36 -2.21 20.57
CA GLU A 61 -6.74 -0.97 20.09
C GLU A 61 -7.78 0.00 19.51
N MET A 62 -8.83 -0.49 18.89
CA MET A 62 -9.94 0.33 18.43
C MET A 62 -10.63 1.09 19.57
N ALA A 63 -10.61 0.56 20.76
CA ALA A 63 -11.20 1.18 21.96
C ALA A 63 -10.21 2.11 22.70
N SER A 64 -8.93 2.09 22.37
CA SER A 64 -7.90 2.85 23.07
C SER A 64 -7.87 4.33 22.67
N ALA A 65 -7.37 5.18 23.57
CA ALA A 65 -7.15 6.61 23.26
C ALA A 65 -6.07 6.81 22.18
N LYS A 66 -5.10 5.88 22.05
CA LYS A 66 -4.04 5.94 21.04
C LYS A 66 -4.57 5.68 19.64
N SER A 67 -5.66 4.97 19.50
CA SER A 67 -6.27 4.67 18.20
C SER A 67 -7.18 5.80 17.68
N LYS A 68 -7.43 6.86 18.45
CA LYS A 68 -8.31 7.97 18.02
C LYS A 68 -7.87 8.61 16.72
N SER A 69 -6.56 8.85 16.54
CA SER A 69 -6.05 9.42 15.29
C SER A 69 -6.21 8.45 14.12
N LEU A 70 -6.01 7.15 14.34
CA LEU A 70 -6.23 6.12 13.32
C LEU A 70 -7.71 5.93 13.00
N ILE A 71 -8.59 6.00 14.01
CA ILE A 71 -10.04 5.95 13.81
C ILE A 71 -10.50 7.17 12.99
N GLN A 72 -9.96 8.34 13.28
CA GLN A 72 -10.26 9.54 12.50
C GLN A 72 -9.75 9.39 11.06
N LYS A 73 -8.52 8.90 10.89
CA LYS A 73 -7.93 8.60 9.57
C LYS A 73 -8.75 7.56 8.82
N LEU A 74 -9.19 6.50 9.49
CA LEU A 74 -10.09 5.50 8.94
C LEU A 74 -11.43 6.12 8.51
N GLY A 75 -12.01 7.00 9.33
CA GLY A 75 -13.22 7.73 9.02
C GLY A 75 -13.11 8.55 7.74
N ILE A 76 -12.00 9.25 7.57
CA ILE A 76 -11.70 10.02 6.36
C ILE A 76 -11.51 9.10 5.14
N ALA A 77 -10.80 7.99 5.32
CA ALA A 77 -10.57 7.01 4.25
C ALA A 77 -11.85 6.27 3.83
N VAL A 78 -12.78 6.08 4.75
CA VAL A 78 -14.06 5.38 4.50
C VAL A 78 -15.00 6.17 3.59
N VAL A 79 -14.96 7.49 3.64
CA VAL A 79 -15.85 8.32 2.78
C VAL A 79 -15.61 8.04 1.29
N PRO A 80 -14.37 8.03 0.77
CA PRO A 80 -14.11 7.58 -0.59
C PRO A 80 -14.47 6.10 -0.82
N LEU A 81 -14.18 5.22 0.13
CA LEU A 81 -14.50 3.80 0.03
C LEU A 81 -16.02 3.55 -0.09
N ALA A 82 -16.81 4.28 0.67
CA ALA A 82 -18.26 4.15 0.65
C ALA A 82 -18.90 4.78 -0.58
N ALA A 83 -18.33 5.87 -1.10
CA ALA A 83 -18.90 6.63 -2.20
C ALA A 83 -18.46 6.14 -3.59
N ASN A 84 -17.17 5.81 -3.74
CA ASN A 84 -16.54 5.63 -5.04
C ASN A 84 -15.74 4.32 -5.16
N GLY A 85 -15.66 3.53 -4.10
CA GLY A 85 -14.75 2.39 -4.06
C GLY A 85 -13.29 2.82 -3.89
N LEU A 86 -12.36 1.85 -3.96
CA LEU A 86 -10.94 2.07 -3.70
C LEU A 86 -10.07 1.66 -4.88
N LEU A 87 -10.20 0.41 -5.30
CA LEU A 87 -9.42 -0.17 -6.39
C LEU A 87 -10.09 0.12 -7.73
N ARG A 88 -9.32 0.66 -8.67
CA ARG A 88 -9.83 0.92 -10.02
C ARG A 88 -10.31 -0.38 -10.69
N SER A 89 -11.35 -0.32 -11.51
CA SER A 89 -11.90 -1.48 -12.20
C SER A 89 -10.95 -2.03 -13.25
N ASP A 90 -10.28 -1.16 -14.00
CA ASP A 90 -9.33 -1.54 -15.04
C ASP A 90 -7.89 -1.45 -14.54
N ASP A 91 -7.06 -2.40 -14.97
CA ASP A 91 -5.63 -2.35 -14.69
C ASP A 91 -4.94 -1.23 -15.49
N VAL A 92 -3.73 -0.90 -15.07
CA VAL A 92 -2.93 0.18 -15.65
C VAL A 92 -2.60 -0.07 -17.12
N ARG A 93 -2.40 1.03 -17.85
CA ARG A 93 -1.97 1.05 -19.25
C ARG A 93 -0.51 1.50 -19.36
N LEU A 94 0.16 1.04 -20.40
CA LEU A 94 1.51 1.48 -20.73
C LEU A 94 1.56 3.01 -20.86
N GLY A 95 2.53 3.66 -20.19
CA GLY A 95 2.70 5.10 -20.20
C GLY A 95 1.79 5.90 -19.27
N GLU A 96 0.88 5.24 -18.55
CA GLU A 96 -0.03 5.89 -17.60
C GLU A 96 0.74 6.51 -16.43
N LYS A 97 0.35 7.73 -16.03
CA LYS A 97 0.92 8.41 -14.86
C LYS A 97 0.47 7.75 -13.57
N VAL A 98 1.42 7.55 -12.66
CA VAL A 98 1.18 6.98 -11.34
C VAL A 98 1.90 7.76 -10.25
N LEU A 99 1.35 7.72 -9.04
CA LEU A 99 1.93 8.28 -7.83
C LEU A 99 2.03 7.19 -6.77
N VAL A 100 3.22 7.04 -6.20
CA VAL A 100 3.51 6.08 -5.13
C VAL A 100 3.56 6.83 -3.81
N ALA A 101 2.96 6.27 -2.77
CA ALA A 101 3.01 6.82 -1.42
C ALA A 101 3.46 5.77 -0.42
N GLY A 102 4.19 6.19 0.60
CA GLY A 102 4.64 5.29 1.65
C GLY A 102 5.57 5.94 2.66
N TYR A 103 6.17 5.10 3.49
CA TYR A 103 7.07 5.48 4.57
C TYR A 103 8.45 4.83 4.36
N PRO A 104 9.24 5.34 3.40
CA PRO A 104 10.55 4.78 3.12
C PRO A 104 11.49 4.93 4.32
N PHE A 105 12.27 3.89 4.58
CA PHE A 105 13.27 3.83 5.66
C PHE A 105 12.69 3.94 7.09
N GLY A 106 11.37 3.90 7.27
CA GLY A 106 10.73 3.99 8.58
C GLY A 106 11.11 5.27 9.33
N ASP A 107 11.59 5.13 10.55
CA ASP A 107 12.01 6.24 11.42
C ASP A 107 13.42 6.75 11.17
N ALA A 108 14.23 6.05 10.35
CA ALA A 108 15.64 6.38 10.14
C ALA A 108 15.87 7.75 9.47
N PHE A 109 14.92 8.19 8.62
CA PHE A 109 15.02 9.45 7.89
C PHE A 109 13.92 10.45 8.27
N SER A 110 12.68 9.98 8.37
CA SER A 110 11.53 10.83 8.66
C SER A 110 10.30 9.97 8.94
N ASN A 111 9.56 10.35 9.96
CA ASN A 111 8.27 9.75 10.31
C ASN A 111 7.10 10.22 9.43
N THR A 112 7.37 10.99 8.38
CA THR A 112 6.35 11.53 7.49
C THR A 112 6.22 10.71 6.22
N ILE A 113 5.01 10.66 5.68
CA ILE A 113 4.73 10.05 4.38
C ILE A 113 5.55 10.74 3.27
N LYS A 114 5.98 9.96 2.31
CA LYS A 114 6.64 10.46 1.09
C LYS A 114 5.86 10.01 -0.14
N VAL A 115 5.88 10.86 -1.15
CA VAL A 115 5.27 10.58 -2.45
C VAL A 115 6.29 10.73 -3.55
N THR A 116 6.22 9.84 -4.55
CA THR A 116 6.99 9.93 -5.78
C THR A 116 6.07 9.66 -6.97
N SER A 117 6.39 10.21 -8.11
CA SER A 117 5.59 10.03 -9.32
C SER A 117 6.43 9.44 -10.46
N GLY A 118 5.76 8.83 -11.40
CA GLY A 118 6.34 8.23 -12.58
C GLY A 118 5.28 7.74 -13.54
N ILE A 119 5.65 6.82 -14.40
CA ILE A 119 4.76 6.21 -15.37
C ILE A 119 4.82 4.68 -15.29
N VAL A 120 3.81 4.03 -15.82
CA VAL A 120 3.83 2.59 -16.08
C VAL A 120 4.76 2.32 -17.24
N SER A 121 5.87 1.62 -16.98
CA SER A 121 6.91 1.30 -17.95
C SER A 121 6.66 0.00 -18.70
N ALA A 122 5.93 -0.95 -18.08
CA ALA A 122 5.51 -2.21 -18.68
C ALA A 122 4.26 -2.73 -17.97
N THR A 123 3.42 -3.43 -18.71
CA THR A 123 2.16 -4.01 -18.18
C THR A 123 2.30 -5.41 -17.61
N ARG A 124 3.52 -5.93 -17.53
CA ARG A 124 3.89 -7.16 -16.84
C ARG A 124 5.04 -6.91 -15.88
N GLY A 125 5.12 -7.68 -14.82
CA GLY A 125 6.13 -7.54 -13.79
C GLY A 125 7.36 -8.40 -13.99
N ALA A 126 8.08 -8.63 -12.89
CA ALA A 126 9.28 -9.46 -12.85
C ALA A 126 8.97 -10.89 -13.36
N GLY A 127 9.85 -11.42 -14.22
CA GLY A 127 9.64 -12.74 -14.81
C GLY A 127 8.39 -12.86 -15.69
N ASP A 128 7.96 -11.75 -16.28
CA ASP A 128 6.76 -11.68 -17.12
C ASP A 128 5.45 -11.95 -16.36
N ASP A 129 5.43 -11.66 -15.07
CA ASP A 129 4.26 -11.86 -14.21
C ASP A 129 3.09 -10.98 -14.64
N SER A 130 1.98 -11.61 -15.05
CA SER A 130 0.77 -10.93 -15.50
C SER A 130 -0.04 -10.26 -14.38
N GLY A 131 0.21 -10.63 -13.13
CA GLY A 131 -0.41 -10.02 -11.93
C GLY A 131 0.27 -8.75 -11.46
N GLN A 132 1.37 -8.36 -12.11
CA GLN A 132 2.20 -7.20 -11.77
C GLN A 132 2.38 -6.28 -12.98
N PHE A 133 2.86 -5.08 -12.71
CA PHE A 133 3.33 -4.13 -13.72
C PHE A 133 4.63 -3.46 -13.27
N GLN A 134 5.32 -2.86 -14.20
CA GLN A 134 6.55 -2.13 -13.96
C GLN A 134 6.29 -0.63 -13.99
N LEU A 135 6.96 0.12 -13.10
CA LEU A 135 6.91 1.59 -13.05
C LEU A 135 8.31 2.14 -12.82
N ASP A 136 8.51 3.39 -13.21
CA ASP A 136 9.78 4.11 -13.06
C ASP A 136 9.80 5.08 -11.88
N ALA A 137 8.70 5.24 -11.15
CA ALA A 137 8.66 6.03 -9.93
C ALA A 137 9.70 5.51 -8.93
N ALA A 138 10.38 6.42 -8.25
CA ALA A 138 11.38 6.05 -7.25
C ALA A 138 10.74 5.31 -6.09
N VAL A 139 11.24 4.12 -5.79
CA VAL A 139 10.79 3.28 -4.68
C VAL A 139 12.01 2.94 -3.81
N GLN A 140 11.89 3.17 -2.53
CA GLN A 140 12.93 2.90 -1.54
C GLN A 140 12.47 1.82 -0.55
N PRO A 141 13.41 1.16 0.19
CA PRO A 141 13.03 0.26 1.27
C PRO A 141 12.07 0.95 2.24
N GLY A 142 11.00 0.24 2.63
CA GLY A 142 9.90 0.80 3.43
C GLY A 142 8.69 1.25 2.63
N ASN A 143 8.80 1.47 1.32
CA ASN A 143 7.64 1.71 0.44
C ASN A 143 6.83 0.44 0.14
N SER A 144 7.39 -0.74 0.39
CA SER A 144 6.73 -2.03 0.17
C SER A 144 5.36 -2.08 0.83
N GLY A 145 4.33 -2.39 0.07
CA GLY A 145 2.95 -2.48 0.53
C GLY A 145 2.18 -1.16 0.42
N GLY A 146 2.83 -0.06 0.06
CA GLY A 146 2.18 1.23 -0.13
C GLY A 146 1.28 1.29 -1.36
N PRO A 147 0.31 2.22 -1.38
CA PRO A 147 -0.60 2.36 -2.49
C PRO A 147 0.03 3.04 -3.69
N ILE A 148 -0.41 2.64 -4.88
CA ILE A 148 -0.11 3.29 -6.16
C ILE A 148 -1.41 3.89 -6.69
N TYR A 149 -1.40 5.19 -6.94
CA TYR A 149 -2.56 5.94 -7.41
C TYR A 149 -2.44 6.28 -8.90
N ASP A 150 -3.60 6.35 -9.57
CA ASP A 150 -3.71 7.03 -10.86
C ASP A 150 -3.91 8.55 -10.67
N SER A 151 -4.07 9.29 -11.76
CA SER A 151 -4.26 10.75 -11.71
C SER A 151 -5.61 11.18 -11.14
N SER A 152 -6.53 10.27 -10.92
CA SER A 152 -7.86 10.55 -10.37
C SER A 152 -8.02 10.13 -8.90
N GLY A 153 -6.98 9.58 -8.30
CA GLY A 153 -6.98 9.12 -6.90
C GLY A 153 -7.50 7.70 -6.71
N ASN A 154 -7.72 6.95 -7.79
CA ASN A 154 -8.00 5.52 -7.68
C ASN A 154 -6.72 4.78 -7.33
N ILE A 155 -6.80 3.73 -6.52
CA ILE A 155 -5.67 2.83 -6.30
C ILE A 155 -5.62 1.83 -7.47
N VAL A 156 -4.46 1.77 -8.12
CA VAL A 156 -4.19 0.92 -9.28
C VAL A 156 -3.19 -0.20 -8.97
N GLY A 157 -2.59 -0.17 -7.79
CA GLY A 157 -1.65 -1.21 -7.39
C GLY A 157 -1.06 -1.04 -6.02
N VAL A 158 -0.23 -2.00 -5.67
CA VAL A 158 0.52 -2.07 -4.41
C VAL A 158 2.00 -2.20 -4.73
N VAL A 159 2.84 -1.39 -4.10
CA VAL A 159 4.29 -1.38 -4.33
C VAL A 159 4.91 -2.70 -3.88
N ILE A 160 5.80 -3.24 -4.71
CA ILE A 160 6.76 -4.27 -4.34
C ILE A 160 8.17 -3.70 -4.46
N SER A 161 8.91 -3.62 -3.36
CA SER A 161 10.29 -3.11 -3.35
C SER A 161 11.33 -4.21 -3.14
N GLN A 162 11.10 -5.41 -3.66
CA GLN A 162 12.01 -6.55 -3.54
C GLN A 162 12.70 -6.91 -4.86
N LEU A 163 13.29 -5.96 -5.53
CA LEU A 163 14.34 -6.32 -6.48
C LEU A 163 15.64 -6.49 -5.70
N ASN A 164 16.08 -7.74 -5.65
CA ASN A 164 17.38 -8.06 -5.08
C ASN A 164 18.46 -7.46 -5.98
N LYS A 165 18.93 -6.26 -5.61
CA LYS A 165 20.05 -5.58 -6.30
C LYS A 165 21.29 -6.46 -6.42
N LYS A 166 21.42 -7.49 -5.56
CA LYS A 166 22.49 -8.49 -5.64
C LYS A 166 22.34 -9.42 -6.85
N THR A 167 21.13 -9.69 -7.31
CA THR A 167 20.87 -10.58 -8.45
C THR A 167 20.99 -9.87 -9.80
N PHE A 168 20.63 -8.58 -9.86
CA PHE A 168 20.56 -7.81 -11.12
C PHE A 168 21.64 -6.74 -11.25
N GLY A 169 22.45 -6.49 -10.22
CA GLY A 169 23.54 -5.50 -10.24
C GLY A 169 23.05 -4.04 -10.25
N SER A 170 24.00 -3.12 -10.45
CA SER A 170 23.76 -1.67 -10.45
C SER A 170 22.99 -1.13 -11.68
N LEU A 171 22.64 -1.99 -12.62
CA LEU A 171 21.94 -1.63 -13.86
C LEU A 171 20.43 -1.50 -13.70
N VAL A 172 19.89 -1.73 -12.50
CA VAL A 172 18.44 -1.74 -12.23
C VAL A 172 18.02 -0.46 -11.51
N GLU A 173 18.44 0.69 -12.02
CA GLU A 173 17.88 1.96 -11.58
C GLU A 173 16.54 2.20 -12.30
N ASN A 174 15.54 2.70 -11.56
CA ASN A 174 14.21 3.05 -12.08
C ASN A 174 13.37 1.84 -12.59
N VAL A 175 13.68 0.64 -12.12
CA VAL A 175 12.85 -0.55 -12.37
C VAL A 175 12.23 -0.99 -11.05
N ASN A 176 10.95 -0.67 -10.87
CA ASN A 176 10.17 -1.03 -9.70
C ASN A 176 8.88 -1.71 -10.14
N PHE A 177 8.23 -2.44 -9.24
CA PHE A 177 7.05 -3.22 -9.57
C PHE A 177 5.87 -2.85 -8.68
N GLY A 178 4.68 -3.01 -9.24
CA GLY A 178 3.40 -2.92 -8.55
C GLY A 178 2.57 -4.18 -8.77
N ILE A 179 1.85 -4.61 -7.75
CA ILE A 179 0.82 -5.63 -7.84
C ILE A 179 -0.41 -4.96 -8.42
N LYS A 180 -0.98 -5.49 -9.50
CA LYS A 180 -2.16 -4.91 -10.16
C LYS A 180 -3.39 -4.87 -9.24
N ALA A 181 -4.25 -3.88 -9.43
CA ALA A 181 -5.51 -3.76 -8.69
C ALA A 181 -6.40 -5.00 -8.84
N SER A 182 -6.43 -5.65 -10.00
CA SER A 182 -7.16 -6.91 -10.22
C SER A 182 -6.65 -8.04 -9.33
N THR A 183 -5.34 -8.15 -9.15
CA THR A 183 -4.71 -9.15 -8.26
C THR A 183 -5.06 -8.87 -6.80
N VAL A 184 -5.00 -7.61 -6.37
CA VAL A 184 -5.38 -7.20 -5.01
C VAL A 184 -6.86 -7.51 -4.75
N ARG A 185 -7.74 -7.22 -5.71
CA ARG A 185 -9.18 -7.48 -5.61
C ARG A 185 -9.47 -8.96 -5.44
N GLN A 186 -8.82 -9.83 -6.22
CA GLN A 186 -8.96 -11.28 -6.07
C GLN A 186 -8.54 -11.75 -4.67
N PHE A 187 -7.46 -11.21 -4.14
CA PHE A 187 -6.99 -11.53 -2.79
C PHE A 187 -8.02 -11.10 -1.73
N LEU A 188 -8.59 -9.89 -1.85
CA LEU A 188 -9.62 -9.41 -0.92
C LEU A 188 -10.87 -10.31 -0.95
N VAL A 189 -11.34 -10.68 -2.14
CA VAL A 189 -12.49 -11.60 -2.29
C VAL A 189 -12.18 -12.96 -1.67
N SER A 190 -11.01 -13.53 -1.91
CA SER A 190 -10.60 -14.81 -1.31
C SER A 190 -10.45 -14.74 0.21
N SER A 191 -10.25 -13.55 0.74
CA SER A 191 -10.15 -13.28 2.19
C SER A 191 -11.51 -12.94 2.84
N GLY A 192 -12.60 -13.00 2.07
CA GLY A 192 -13.96 -12.71 2.55
C GLY A 192 -14.34 -11.23 2.55
N LEU A 193 -13.55 -10.36 1.92
CA LEU A 193 -13.86 -8.93 1.78
C LEU A 193 -14.27 -8.61 0.35
N SER A 194 -15.45 -7.99 0.19
CA SER A 194 -15.82 -7.37 -1.08
C SER A 194 -15.34 -5.93 -1.10
N SER A 195 -14.87 -5.47 -2.26
CA SER A 195 -14.54 -4.06 -2.46
C SER A 195 -15.33 -3.50 -3.64
N MET A 196 -15.87 -2.30 -3.47
CA MET A 196 -16.42 -1.54 -4.58
C MET A 196 -15.30 -1.12 -5.52
N LYS A 197 -15.52 -1.27 -6.82
CA LYS A 197 -14.59 -0.77 -7.85
C LYS A 197 -14.67 0.74 -7.90
N SER A 198 -13.52 1.39 -8.00
CA SER A 198 -13.44 2.83 -8.19
C SER A 198 -13.39 3.16 -9.69
N GLU A 199 -14.20 4.14 -10.09
CA GLU A 199 -14.30 4.61 -11.48
C GLU A 199 -14.20 6.12 -11.57
N GLN A 200 -13.48 6.75 -10.66
CA GLN A 200 -13.24 8.19 -10.71
C GLN A 200 -12.39 8.54 -11.92
N THR A 201 -12.78 9.59 -12.64
CA THR A 201 -12.10 10.05 -13.86
C THR A 201 -11.62 11.50 -13.78
N ASP A 202 -12.00 12.23 -12.72
CA ASP A 202 -11.57 13.61 -12.51
C ASP A 202 -10.07 13.70 -12.21
N GLU A 203 -9.35 14.44 -13.03
CA GLU A 203 -7.93 14.65 -12.83
C GLU A 203 -7.67 15.51 -11.59
N LYS A 204 -6.74 15.07 -10.74
CA LYS A 204 -6.34 15.73 -9.51
C LYS A 204 -4.88 16.20 -9.61
N SER A 205 -4.56 17.27 -8.90
CA SER A 205 -3.18 17.73 -8.76
C SER A 205 -2.37 16.74 -7.91
N THR A 206 -1.05 16.81 -8.03
CA THR A 206 -0.15 16.01 -7.20
C THR A 206 -0.37 16.29 -5.71
N GLU A 207 -0.64 17.53 -5.33
CA GLU A 207 -0.95 17.93 -3.96
C GLU A 207 -2.24 17.29 -3.46
N GLN A 208 -3.28 17.22 -4.28
CA GLN A 208 -4.54 16.57 -3.93
C GLN A 208 -4.36 15.05 -3.77
N LEU A 209 -3.58 14.42 -4.65
CA LEU A 209 -3.25 13.00 -4.54
C LEU A 209 -2.44 12.69 -3.28
N ALA A 210 -1.48 13.56 -2.94
CA ALA A 210 -0.68 13.44 -1.72
C ALA A 210 -1.55 13.54 -0.46
N GLU A 211 -2.55 14.42 -0.45
CA GLU A 211 -3.51 14.55 0.66
C GLU A 211 -4.36 13.28 0.82
N ILE A 212 -4.85 12.71 -0.28
CA ILE A 212 -5.56 11.42 -0.27
C ILE A 212 -4.67 10.33 0.33
N ALA A 213 -3.43 10.22 -0.15
CA ALA A 213 -2.47 9.24 0.32
C ALA A 213 -2.15 9.41 1.81
N GLN A 214 -2.01 10.64 2.28
CA GLN A 214 -1.74 10.94 3.69
C GLN A 214 -2.85 10.44 4.61
N ASN A 215 -4.09 10.41 4.14
CA ASN A 215 -5.24 9.90 4.89
C ASN A 215 -5.42 8.38 4.79
N GLN A 216 -4.92 7.74 3.75
CA GLN A 216 -5.12 6.30 3.49
C GLN A 216 -3.92 5.44 3.88
N ALA A 217 -2.70 5.93 3.64
CA ALA A 217 -1.48 5.15 3.84
C ALA A 217 -1.07 5.06 5.32
N LEU A 218 -0.40 3.98 5.66
CA LEU A 218 0.05 3.66 7.00
C LEU A 218 1.49 3.17 6.97
N MET A 219 2.23 3.45 8.06
CA MET A 219 3.49 2.78 8.36
C MET A 219 3.19 1.44 9.03
N VAL A 220 3.81 0.37 8.54
CA VAL A 220 3.70 -0.98 9.09
C VAL A 220 5.03 -1.33 9.73
N MET A 221 5.02 -1.71 11.00
CA MET A 221 6.21 -2.10 11.75
C MET A 221 6.12 -3.56 12.18
N CYS A 222 7.13 -4.33 11.82
CA CYS A 222 7.29 -5.73 12.19
C CYS A 222 8.38 -5.82 13.26
N LEU A 223 8.01 -6.17 14.47
CA LEU A 223 8.92 -6.31 15.61
C LEU A 223 9.21 -7.79 15.83
N GLN A 224 10.48 -8.14 15.84
CA GLN A 224 10.98 -9.51 16.07
C GLN A 224 11.61 -9.65 17.45
#